data_e67b0829bd3b4e66e8851d5d083eab50
#
_entry.id   e67b0829bd3b4e66e8851d5d083eab50
#
_cell.length_a   1.000
_cell.length_b   1.000
_cell.length_c   1.000
_cell.angle_alpha   90.00
_cell.angle_beta   90.00
_cell.angle_gamma   90.00
#
_symmetry.space_group_name_H-M   'P 1'
#
loop_
_entity.id
_entity.type
_entity.pdbx_description
1 polymer ?
#
loop_
_entity_poly.entity_id
_entity_poly.type
_entity_poly.pdbx_seq_one_letter_code
_entity_poly.pdbx_strand_id
1 'polypeptide(L)'
;MERITMKDLPKEQRPYEKCMAYGPKALTDSELLAVIIRTGSSERTSLELADAILSQNAPGDGLTGLLHCSLEQLQSIRGVGPVKGIQLLCIGELSRRIWKQKVSAEPVAFTQPDQIADYYMEDMRHLEQEEIHVMFLNTKQHLIRDFLVS
;
A
#
# COMPACT_ATOMS: atom_id res chain seq x y z
N MET A 1 -10.50 22.96 -24.35
CA MET A 1 -9.15 22.55 -23.99
C MET A 1 -9.02 21.06 -24.28
N GLU A 2 -8.19 20.67 -25.24
CA GLU A 2 -8.01 19.27 -25.61
C GLU A 2 -7.35 18.54 -24.41
N ARG A 3 -7.91 17.44 -24.01
CA ARG A 3 -7.44 16.66 -22.85
C ARG A 3 -6.20 15.87 -23.24
N ILE A 4 -5.10 16.10 -22.54
CA ILE A 4 -3.90 15.29 -22.68
C ILE A 4 -4.22 13.88 -22.14
N THR A 5 -4.07 12.87 -22.98
CA THR A 5 -4.23 11.46 -22.61
C THR A 5 -2.84 10.83 -22.43
N MET A 6 -2.79 9.65 -21.78
CA MET A 6 -1.54 8.91 -21.66
C MET A 6 -0.89 8.58 -23.02
N LYS A 7 -1.68 8.55 -24.10
CA LYS A 7 -1.19 8.30 -25.46
C LYS A 7 -0.49 9.51 -26.07
N ASP A 8 -0.75 10.70 -25.57
CA ASP A 8 -0.15 11.95 -26.04
C ASP A 8 1.23 12.19 -25.41
N LEU A 9 1.56 11.45 -24.35
CA LEU A 9 2.90 11.47 -23.77
C LEU A 9 3.90 10.69 -24.66
N PRO A 10 5.16 11.12 -24.73
CA PRO A 10 6.24 10.34 -25.32
C PRO A 10 6.27 8.92 -24.74
N LYS A 11 6.58 7.92 -25.57
CA LYS A 11 6.57 6.50 -25.08
C LYS A 11 7.42 6.29 -23.84
N GLU A 12 8.56 6.95 -23.75
CA GLU A 12 9.50 6.85 -22.63
C GLU A 12 8.95 7.43 -21.31
N GLN A 13 7.93 8.29 -21.39
CA GLN A 13 7.27 8.91 -20.23
C GLN A 13 5.99 8.17 -19.82
N ARG A 14 5.56 7.17 -20.59
CA ARG A 14 4.40 6.35 -20.21
C ARG A 14 4.84 5.32 -19.19
N PRO A 15 4.20 5.24 -18.00
CA PRO A 15 4.63 4.36 -16.94
C PRO A 15 4.79 2.89 -17.34
N TYR A 16 3.91 2.39 -18.20
CA TYR A 16 3.95 1.00 -18.66
C TYR A 16 5.19 0.74 -19.52
N GLU A 17 5.43 1.58 -20.53
CA GLU A 17 6.59 1.49 -21.45
C GLU A 17 7.90 1.73 -20.70
N LYS A 18 7.91 2.67 -19.77
CA LYS A 18 9.06 2.93 -18.88
C LYS A 18 9.36 1.71 -18.01
N CYS A 19 8.33 1.05 -17.47
CA CYS A 19 8.49 -0.18 -16.72
C CYS A 19 9.07 -1.32 -17.55
N MET A 20 8.62 -1.46 -18.80
CA MET A 20 9.14 -2.48 -19.71
C MET A 20 10.61 -2.23 -20.08
N ALA A 21 11.00 -0.98 -20.28
CA ALA A 21 12.36 -0.62 -20.69
C ALA A 21 13.38 -0.68 -19.54
N TYR A 22 13.00 -0.23 -18.34
CA TYR A 22 13.93 0.00 -17.23
C TYR A 22 13.59 -0.77 -15.96
N GLY A 23 12.49 -1.52 -15.96
CA GLY A 23 12.00 -2.26 -14.81
C GLY A 23 11.24 -1.41 -13.78
N PRO A 24 10.56 -2.06 -12.83
CA PRO A 24 9.69 -1.36 -11.86
C PRO A 24 10.46 -0.44 -10.91
N LYS A 25 11.74 -0.69 -10.65
CA LYS A 25 12.57 0.15 -9.77
C LYS A 25 12.81 1.56 -10.32
N ALA A 26 12.62 1.76 -11.63
CA ALA A 26 12.79 3.06 -12.27
C ALA A 26 11.54 3.94 -12.18
N LEU A 27 10.42 3.41 -11.67
CA LEU A 27 9.15 4.11 -11.56
C LEU A 27 9.03 4.82 -10.21
N THR A 28 8.38 5.98 -10.22
CA THR A 28 7.90 6.62 -9.01
C THR A 28 6.71 5.85 -8.43
N ASP A 29 6.32 6.15 -7.19
CA ASP A 29 5.16 5.51 -6.54
C ASP A 29 3.87 5.72 -7.35
N SER A 30 3.66 6.93 -7.87
CA SER A 30 2.52 7.25 -8.72
C SER A 30 2.56 6.49 -10.05
N GLU A 31 3.73 6.36 -10.66
CA GLU A 31 3.90 5.58 -11.89
C GLU A 31 3.65 4.08 -11.65
N LEU A 32 4.15 3.52 -10.54
CA LEU A 32 3.87 2.13 -10.15
C LEU A 32 2.36 1.90 -9.99
N LEU A 33 1.70 2.77 -9.25
CA LEU A 33 0.27 2.67 -9.03
C LEU A 33 -0.52 2.85 -10.32
N ALA A 34 -0.11 3.79 -11.19
CA ALA A 34 -0.71 4.01 -12.51
C ALA A 34 -0.63 2.77 -13.42
N VAL A 35 0.49 2.03 -13.37
CA VAL A 35 0.65 0.76 -14.10
C VAL A 35 -0.35 -0.28 -13.58
N ILE A 36 -0.53 -0.38 -12.27
CA ILE A 36 -1.42 -1.37 -11.64
C ILE A 36 -2.89 -1.07 -11.91
N ILE A 37 -3.33 0.17 -11.76
CA ILE A 37 -4.73 0.55 -12.03
C ILE A 37 -5.04 0.63 -13.53
N ARG A 38 -4.04 0.66 -14.39
CA ARG A 38 -4.05 0.62 -15.87
C ARG A 38 -4.78 1.76 -16.55
N THR A 39 -5.96 2.10 -16.08
CA THR A 39 -6.85 3.09 -16.71
C THR A 39 -7.15 4.22 -15.76
N GLY A 40 -7.18 5.43 -16.29
CA GLY A 40 -7.71 6.60 -15.59
C GLY A 40 -9.24 6.56 -15.48
N SER A 41 -9.83 7.72 -15.46
CA SER A 41 -11.28 7.95 -15.52
C SER A 41 -11.64 8.80 -16.74
N SER A 42 -12.91 9.17 -16.87
CA SER A 42 -13.33 10.14 -17.89
C SER A 42 -12.64 11.50 -17.75
N GLU A 43 -12.08 11.82 -16.58
CA GLU A 43 -11.54 13.15 -16.26
C GLU A 43 -10.05 13.16 -15.92
N ARG A 44 -9.50 12.01 -15.52
CA ARG A 44 -8.11 11.87 -15.09
C ARG A 44 -7.41 10.77 -15.86
N THR A 45 -6.15 10.99 -16.22
CA THR A 45 -5.25 9.93 -16.67
C THR A 45 -5.00 8.94 -15.55
N SER A 46 -4.42 7.78 -15.83
CA SER A 46 -4.05 6.81 -14.78
C SER A 46 -3.01 7.39 -13.81
N LEU A 47 -2.12 8.25 -14.29
CA LEU A 47 -1.11 8.90 -13.44
C LEU A 47 -1.73 9.94 -12.50
N GLU A 48 -2.58 10.83 -13.03
CA GLU A 48 -3.31 11.82 -12.21
C GLU A 48 -4.25 11.15 -11.18
N LEU A 49 -4.81 9.99 -11.54
CA LEU A 49 -5.62 9.22 -10.62
C LEU A 49 -4.77 8.56 -9.52
N ALA A 50 -3.58 8.05 -9.88
CA ALA A 50 -2.62 7.52 -8.92
C ALA A 50 -2.15 8.58 -7.92
N ASP A 51 -1.81 9.79 -8.42
CA ASP A 51 -1.46 10.93 -7.58
C ASP A 51 -2.59 11.30 -6.60
N ALA A 52 -3.83 11.31 -7.08
CA ALA A 52 -4.99 11.60 -6.25
C ALA A 52 -5.21 10.53 -5.16
N ILE A 53 -4.96 9.26 -5.47
CA ILE A 53 -5.05 8.15 -4.51
C ILE A 53 -3.98 8.29 -3.43
N LEU A 54 -2.72 8.53 -3.82
CA LEU A 54 -1.60 8.68 -2.88
C LEU A 54 -1.71 9.94 -2.00
N SER A 55 -2.43 10.95 -2.48
CA SER A 55 -2.65 12.20 -1.75
C SER A 55 -3.90 12.18 -0.86
N GLN A 56 -4.68 11.08 -0.85
CA GLN A 56 -5.94 10.98 -0.12
C GLN A 56 -5.73 11.04 1.39
N ASN A 57 -4.65 10.47 1.87
CA ASN A 57 -4.31 10.40 3.28
C ASN A 57 -3.48 11.60 3.74
N ALA A 58 -3.05 11.61 4.98
CA ALA A 58 -2.25 12.69 5.54
C ALA A 58 -1.00 12.98 4.67
N PRO A 59 -0.55 14.23 4.61
CA PRO A 59 0.65 14.59 3.87
C PRO A 59 1.85 13.75 4.32
N GLY A 60 2.43 12.98 3.41
CA GLY A 60 3.58 12.12 3.67
C GLY A 60 3.29 10.62 3.75
N ASP A 61 2.03 10.20 3.84
CA ASP A 61 1.69 8.77 3.94
C ASP A 61 1.96 8.00 2.62
N GLY A 62 1.83 8.65 1.47
CA GLY A 62 2.16 8.04 0.18
C GLY A 62 1.60 6.61 0.03
N LEU A 63 2.48 5.64 -0.27
CA LEU A 63 2.10 4.23 -0.41
C LEU A 63 1.61 3.58 0.89
N THR A 64 2.12 4.00 2.06
CA THR A 64 1.69 3.44 3.34
C THR A 64 0.23 3.76 3.64
N GLY A 65 -0.27 4.88 3.15
CA GLY A 65 -1.67 5.25 3.26
C GLY A 65 -2.64 4.22 2.65
N LEU A 66 -2.20 3.47 1.62
CA LEU A 66 -3.02 2.40 1.02
C LEU A 66 -3.29 1.23 1.98
N LEU A 67 -2.46 1.02 2.99
CA LEU A 67 -2.62 -0.05 3.98
C LEU A 67 -3.80 0.21 4.92
N HIS A 68 -4.23 1.48 5.01
CA HIS A 68 -5.21 1.95 6.00
C HIS A 68 -6.49 2.52 5.36
N CYS A 69 -6.59 2.54 4.04
CA CYS A 69 -7.78 3.03 3.35
C CYS A 69 -8.95 2.06 3.47
N SER A 70 -10.13 2.58 3.75
CA SER A 70 -11.39 1.84 3.58
C SER A 70 -11.86 1.90 2.11
N LEU A 71 -12.75 0.97 1.73
CA LEU A 71 -13.36 0.99 0.39
C LEU A 71 -14.12 2.30 0.14
N GLU A 72 -14.82 2.81 1.14
CA GLU A 72 -15.57 4.08 1.05
C GLU A 72 -14.63 5.27 0.80
N GLN A 73 -13.52 5.34 1.53
CA GLN A 73 -12.53 6.38 1.34
C GLN A 73 -11.95 6.33 -0.08
N LEU A 74 -11.59 5.15 -0.57
CA LEU A 74 -11.08 4.99 -1.93
C LEU A 74 -12.13 5.37 -2.98
N GLN A 75 -13.40 5.00 -2.79
CA GLN A 75 -14.49 5.33 -3.70
C GLN A 75 -14.90 6.81 -3.65
N SER A 76 -14.56 7.54 -2.59
CA SER A 76 -14.75 9.00 -2.55
C SER A 76 -13.87 9.75 -3.55
N ILE A 77 -12.78 9.10 -4.01
CA ILE A 77 -11.89 9.66 -5.03
C ILE A 77 -12.56 9.52 -6.40
N ARG A 78 -12.85 10.66 -7.02
CA ARG A 78 -13.46 10.69 -8.35
C ARG A 78 -12.61 9.96 -9.38
N GLY A 79 -13.16 8.89 -9.96
CA GLY A 79 -12.47 8.00 -10.90
C GLY A 79 -12.08 6.64 -10.31
N VAL A 80 -12.27 6.44 -8.99
CA VAL A 80 -12.13 5.15 -8.34
C VAL A 80 -13.52 4.54 -8.16
N GLY A 81 -13.83 3.57 -9.00
CA GLY A 81 -15.03 2.75 -8.87
C GLY A 81 -14.79 1.52 -7.98
N PRO A 82 -15.82 0.68 -7.77
CA PRO A 82 -15.72 -0.53 -6.92
C PRO A 82 -14.55 -1.45 -7.30
N VAL A 83 -14.34 -1.66 -8.60
CA VAL A 83 -13.28 -2.56 -9.09
C VAL A 83 -11.89 -2.05 -8.68
N LYS A 84 -11.61 -0.78 -8.96
CA LYS A 84 -10.32 -0.18 -8.60
C LYS A 84 -10.14 -0.10 -7.08
N GLY A 85 -11.20 0.24 -6.33
CA GLY A 85 -11.17 0.26 -4.88
C GLY A 85 -10.78 -1.11 -4.30
N ILE A 86 -11.39 -2.19 -4.77
CA ILE A 86 -11.06 -3.56 -4.35
C ILE A 86 -9.62 -3.93 -4.75
N GLN A 87 -9.18 -3.59 -5.97
CA GLN A 87 -7.79 -3.83 -6.39
C GLN A 87 -6.79 -3.17 -5.45
N LEU A 88 -7.03 -1.92 -5.05
CA LEU A 88 -6.17 -1.17 -4.14
C LEU A 88 -6.13 -1.80 -2.73
N LEU A 89 -7.28 -2.21 -2.20
CA LEU A 89 -7.35 -2.94 -0.93
C LEU A 89 -6.56 -4.26 -0.99
N CYS A 90 -6.68 -5.01 -2.11
CA CYS A 90 -5.93 -6.24 -2.29
C CYS A 90 -4.41 -6.00 -2.35
N ILE A 91 -3.96 -4.88 -2.95
CA ILE A 91 -2.55 -4.49 -2.98
C ILE A 91 -2.05 -4.23 -1.56
N GLY A 92 -2.79 -3.47 -0.76
CA GLY A 92 -2.48 -3.22 0.63
C GLY A 92 -2.34 -4.53 1.43
N GLU A 93 -3.32 -5.42 1.31
CA GLU A 93 -3.29 -6.73 1.99
C GLU A 93 -2.13 -7.62 1.52
N LEU A 94 -1.83 -7.66 0.22
CA LEU A 94 -0.68 -8.41 -0.30
C LEU A 94 0.64 -7.86 0.27
N SER A 95 0.80 -6.55 0.30
CA SER A 95 1.99 -5.89 0.87
C SER A 95 2.16 -6.26 2.33
N ARG A 96 1.08 -6.24 3.12
CA ARG A 96 1.07 -6.63 4.53
C ARG A 96 1.46 -8.11 4.72
N ARG A 97 0.91 -9.01 3.89
CA ARG A 97 1.26 -10.45 3.94
C ARG A 97 2.71 -10.71 3.56
N ILE A 98 3.24 -10.05 2.53
CA ILE A 98 4.64 -10.16 2.12
C ILE A 98 5.55 -9.72 3.27
N TRP A 99 5.23 -8.60 3.92
CA TRP A 99 5.97 -8.11 5.08
C TRP A 99 5.96 -9.12 6.23
N LYS A 100 4.78 -9.61 6.61
CA LYS A 100 4.67 -10.63 7.67
C LYS A 100 5.44 -11.92 7.35
N GLN A 101 5.42 -12.39 6.11
CA GLN A 101 6.19 -13.56 5.68
C GLN A 101 7.69 -13.31 5.76
N LYS A 102 8.16 -12.13 5.38
CA LYS A 102 9.57 -11.75 5.47
C LYS A 102 10.05 -11.73 6.93
N VAL A 103 9.28 -11.12 7.81
CA VAL A 103 9.57 -11.09 9.26
C VAL A 103 9.56 -12.49 9.86
N SER A 104 8.68 -13.39 9.39
CA SER A 104 8.62 -14.78 9.86
C SER A 104 9.75 -15.66 9.30
N ALA A 105 10.30 -15.32 8.13
CA ALA A 105 11.39 -16.08 7.49
C ALA A 105 12.76 -15.82 8.14
N GLU A 106 12.96 -14.63 8.70
CA GLU A 106 14.09 -14.35 9.57
C GLU A 106 13.56 -14.33 11.01
N PRO A 107 13.92 -15.27 11.87
CA PRO A 107 13.43 -15.30 13.23
C PRO A 107 13.92 -14.06 13.98
N VAL A 108 13.08 -13.02 14.00
CA VAL A 108 13.36 -11.81 14.77
C VAL A 108 13.26 -12.16 16.25
N ALA A 109 14.37 -12.02 16.97
CA ALA A 109 14.36 -12.15 18.41
C ALA A 109 13.87 -10.82 19.00
N PHE A 110 12.77 -10.86 19.74
CA PHE A 110 12.22 -9.70 20.46
C PHE A 110 12.91 -9.57 21.82
N THR A 111 14.11 -8.99 21.81
CA THR A 111 14.93 -8.81 23.01
C THR A 111 14.67 -7.50 23.73
N GLN A 112 14.03 -6.55 23.06
CA GLN A 112 13.73 -5.21 23.55
C GLN A 112 12.26 -4.87 23.32
N PRO A 113 11.60 -4.14 24.24
CA PRO A 113 10.21 -3.71 24.08
C PRO A 113 9.94 -2.91 22.80
N ASP A 114 10.91 -2.09 22.37
CA ASP A 114 10.80 -1.26 21.17
C ASP A 114 10.61 -2.10 19.91
N GLN A 115 11.25 -3.28 19.83
CA GLN A 115 11.08 -4.20 18.70
C GLN A 115 9.66 -4.77 18.62
N ILE A 116 9.01 -4.96 19.76
CA ILE A 116 7.61 -5.40 19.82
C ILE A 116 6.69 -4.24 19.39
N ALA A 117 7.00 -3.03 19.87
CA ALA A 117 6.27 -1.84 19.47
C ALA A 117 6.36 -1.62 17.95
N ASP A 118 7.54 -1.69 17.36
CA ASP A 118 7.75 -1.55 15.90
C ASP A 118 7.02 -2.65 15.12
N TYR A 119 6.97 -3.88 15.65
CA TYR A 119 6.26 -5.01 15.00
C TYR A 119 4.77 -4.76 14.84
N TYR A 120 4.14 -4.12 15.83
CA TYR A 120 2.70 -3.83 15.82
C TYR A 120 2.37 -2.40 15.40
N MET A 121 3.34 -1.49 15.34
CA MET A 121 3.13 -0.05 15.15
C MET A 121 2.20 0.25 13.97
N GLU A 122 2.46 -0.35 12.82
CA GLU A 122 1.66 -0.09 11.60
C GLU A 122 0.26 -0.71 11.68
N ASP A 123 0.12 -1.88 12.30
CA ASP A 123 -1.18 -2.54 12.44
C ASP A 123 -2.07 -1.79 13.47
N MET A 124 -1.45 -1.21 14.53
CA MET A 124 -2.18 -0.59 15.65
C MET A 124 -2.40 0.92 15.51
N ARG A 125 -1.62 1.62 14.69
CA ARG A 125 -1.65 3.10 14.59
C ARG A 125 -3.02 3.67 14.22
N HIS A 126 -3.82 2.93 13.46
CA HIS A 126 -5.08 3.38 12.89
C HIS A 126 -6.30 2.59 13.39
N LEU A 127 -6.15 1.87 14.50
CA LEU A 127 -7.28 1.17 15.11
C LEU A 127 -8.27 2.18 15.70
N GLU A 128 -9.54 1.97 15.41
CA GLU A 128 -10.64 2.76 15.99
C GLU A 128 -11.02 2.27 17.39
N GLN A 129 -10.58 1.07 17.76
CA GLN A 129 -10.83 0.45 19.05
C GLN A 129 -9.54 -0.11 19.64
N GLU A 130 -9.48 -0.21 20.97
CA GLU A 130 -8.35 -0.84 21.65
C GLU A 130 -8.33 -2.34 21.37
N GLU A 131 -7.16 -2.88 21.04
CA GLU A 131 -6.95 -4.31 20.84
C GLU A 131 -5.87 -4.84 21.78
N ILE A 132 -6.06 -6.07 22.25
CA ILE A 132 -5.09 -6.79 23.08
C ILE A 132 -4.51 -7.92 22.25
N HIS A 133 -3.21 -7.84 21.98
CA HIS A 133 -2.45 -8.88 21.30
C HIS A 133 -1.57 -9.63 22.30
N VAL A 134 -1.53 -10.96 22.20
CA VAL A 134 -0.67 -11.81 23.02
C VAL A 134 0.34 -12.52 22.11
N MET A 135 1.62 -12.27 22.36
CA MET A 135 2.73 -12.91 21.67
C MET A 135 3.26 -14.08 22.45
N PHE A 136 3.44 -15.22 21.80
CA PHE A 136 4.14 -16.37 22.34
C PHE A 136 5.56 -16.41 21.75
N LEU A 137 6.55 -16.31 22.62
CA LEU A 137 7.96 -16.36 22.24
C LEU A 137 8.60 -17.66 22.72
N ASN A 138 9.54 -18.20 21.95
CA ASN A 138 10.36 -19.32 22.43
C ASN A 138 11.45 -18.84 23.40
N THR A 139 12.24 -19.77 23.94
CA THR A 139 13.33 -19.46 24.88
C THR A 139 14.45 -18.59 24.27
N LYS A 140 14.52 -18.49 22.95
CA LYS A 140 15.39 -17.57 22.20
C LYS A 140 14.72 -16.26 21.83
N GLN A 141 13.53 -16.00 22.42
CA GLN A 141 12.71 -14.79 22.17
C GLN A 141 12.21 -14.62 20.72
N HIS A 142 12.20 -15.71 19.93
CA HIS A 142 11.59 -15.69 18.60
C HIS A 142 10.08 -15.89 18.69
N LEU A 143 9.33 -15.18 17.84
CA LEU A 143 7.88 -15.32 17.77
C LEU A 143 7.48 -16.73 17.32
N ILE A 144 6.68 -17.41 18.13
CA ILE A 144 6.04 -18.68 17.79
C ILE A 144 4.67 -18.41 17.18
N ARG A 145 3.88 -17.55 17.83
CA ARG A 145 2.52 -17.20 17.45
C ARG A 145 2.06 -15.93 18.15
N ASP A 146 1.18 -15.19 17.51
CA ASP A 146 0.42 -14.08 18.11
C ASP A 146 -1.08 -14.31 17.97
N PHE A 147 -1.83 -13.74 18.91
CA PHE A 147 -3.29 -13.82 18.94
C PHE A 147 -3.87 -12.47 19.29
N LEU A 148 -4.91 -12.08 18.57
CA LEU A 148 -5.83 -11.05 18.99
C LEU A 148 -6.77 -11.64 20.04
N VAL A 149 -6.81 -11.06 21.24
CA VAL A 149 -7.64 -11.53 22.36
C VAL A 149 -8.94 -10.75 22.44
N SER A 150 -8.88 -9.45 22.19
CA SER A 150 -10.04 -8.55 22.29
C SER A 150 -9.81 -7.31 21.41
#